data_85cae48bd6ea775d9c2b46cd05a23d3b
#
_entry.id   85cae48bd6ea775d9c2b46cd05a23d3b
#
_cell.length_a   1.000
_cell.length_b   1.000
_cell.length_c   1.000
_cell.angle_alpha   90.00
_cell.angle_beta   90.00
_cell.angle_gamma   90.00
#
_symmetry.space_group_name_H-M   'P 1'
#
loop_
_entity.id
_entity.type
_entity.pdbx_description
1 polymer ?
#
loop_
_entity_poly.entity_id
_entity_poly.type
_entity_poly.pdbx_seq_one_letter_code
_entity_poly.pdbx_strand_id
1 'polypeptide(L)'
;SSPLSLTRELIKLLNSPSSQNAALLRPDTLGHAELLIHFLNRADIPARYVMGLYLEDARRRQMLTPMVEIYTEQEWLLVNPKTGDVGVPPNLLLWHRGGVSVLDVSGGKSSRVHFSMIRQTVPAAQLAQITKSDSIFSRLGVQRLPIEEQSMFKLLLLLPLGAAVVVFMRVIIGLKTSGTFMPVLIALAFLQTSLVEGLISFVLVVAAGLALRGYLSRLNLLLVARIAALIVLVIFMISAFSIIGYQLGYSAGMTITFFPMIIIAWTIERMSILWEEDGPSEVVSQGGGSLLVAVIAYLLMQMPLFVHLTFNFPELNLVLLASILAMGQYTGYKLSELWRFRAMDDL
;
A
#
# COMPACT_ATOMS: atom_id res chain seq x y z
N SER A 1 -13.29 -10.42 -39.22
CA SER A 1 -11.80 -10.32 -39.15
C SER A 1 -11.39 -10.68 -37.73
N SER A 2 -10.33 -11.50 -37.62
CA SER A 2 -9.86 -11.87 -36.26
C SER A 2 -9.34 -10.63 -35.50
N PRO A 3 -9.44 -10.57 -34.16
CA PRO A 3 -8.94 -9.45 -33.36
C PRO A 3 -7.51 -9.05 -33.71
N LEU A 4 -6.68 -10.04 -34.01
CA LEU A 4 -5.25 -9.87 -34.32
C LEU A 4 -5.03 -9.26 -35.71
N SER A 5 -5.86 -9.59 -36.73
CA SER A 5 -5.76 -9.00 -38.06
C SER A 5 -6.16 -7.53 -38.06
N LEU A 6 -7.23 -7.17 -37.33
CA LEU A 6 -7.66 -5.78 -37.19
C LEU A 6 -6.59 -4.96 -36.44
N THR A 7 -6.01 -5.52 -35.38
CA THR A 7 -4.93 -4.86 -34.65
C THR A 7 -3.72 -4.56 -35.53
N ARG A 8 -3.30 -5.51 -36.35
CA ARG A 8 -2.17 -5.29 -37.31
C ARG A 8 -2.48 -4.22 -38.36
N GLU A 9 -3.70 -4.17 -38.86
CA GLU A 9 -4.11 -3.14 -39.81
C GLU A 9 -4.15 -1.76 -39.16
N LEU A 10 -4.69 -1.65 -37.94
CA LEU A 10 -4.68 -0.40 -37.20
C LEU A 10 -3.26 0.09 -36.91
N ILE A 11 -2.33 -0.79 -36.56
CA ILE A 11 -0.92 -0.44 -36.34
C ILE A 11 -0.28 0.06 -37.64
N LYS A 12 -0.54 -0.59 -38.76
CA LYS A 12 -0.05 -0.14 -40.06
C LYS A 12 -0.57 1.26 -40.42
N LEU A 13 -1.86 1.51 -40.21
CA LEU A 13 -2.48 2.82 -40.42
C LEU A 13 -1.90 3.91 -39.53
N LEU A 14 -1.72 3.61 -38.24
CA LEU A 14 -1.17 4.55 -37.27
C LEU A 14 0.30 4.88 -37.52
N ASN A 15 1.07 3.94 -38.09
CA ASN A 15 2.49 4.11 -38.38
C ASN A 15 2.76 4.60 -39.81
N SER A 16 1.74 4.69 -40.67
CA SER A 16 1.89 5.17 -42.04
C SER A 16 2.08 6.69 -42.10
N PRO A 17 3.21 7.21 -42.59
CA PRO A 17 3.47 8.65 -42.65
C PRO A 17 2.61 9.39 -43.67
N SER A 18 2.01 8.68 -44.62
CA SER A 18 1.26 9.24 -45.75
C SER A 18 -0.25 9.33 -45.56
N SER A 19 -0.80 8.83 -44.46
CA SER A 19 -2.25 8.88 -44.23
C SER A 19 -2.62 10.21 -43.59
N GLN A 20 -3.23 11.13 -44.37
CA GLN A 20 -3.83 12.37 -43.84
C GLN A 20 -4.81 12.10 -42.69
N ASN A 21 -5.51 10.98 -42.71
CA ASN A 21 -6.43 10.55 -41.70
C ASN A 21 -5.73 10.19 -40.36
N ALA A 22 -4.52 9.62 -40.43
CA ALA A 22 -3.74 9.33 -39.21
C ALA A 22 -3.21 10.60 -38.52
N ALA A 23 -2.91 11.65 -39.30
CA ALA A 23 -2.51 12.94 -38.77
C ALA A 23 -3.66 13.68 -38.05
N LEU A 24 -4.89 13.56 -38.59
CA LEU A 24 -6.10 14.13 -38.00
C LEU A 24 -6.57 13.37 -36.73
N LEU A 25 -6.23 12.08 -36.61
CA LEU A 25 -6.59 11.24 -35.49
C LEU A 25 -5.55 11.28 -34.34
N ARG A 26 -4.44 12.00 -34.51
CA ARG A 26 -3.43 12.21 -33.46
C ARG A 26 -3.76 13.50 -32.69
N PRO A 27 -4.49 13.46 -31.57
CA PRO A 27 -4.41 14.55 -30.62
C PRO A 27 -2.97 14.61 -30.11
N ASP A 28 -2.38 15.79 -30.04
CA ASP A 28 -0.99 16.03 -29.61
C ASP A 28 -0.64 15.46 -28.22
N THR A 29 -1.63 14.94 -27.51
CA THR A 29 -1.56 14.48 -26.12
C THR A 29 -1.56 12.97 -25.92
N LEU A 30 -2.02 12.16 -26.89
CA LEU A 30 -2.17 10.70 -26.74
C LEU A 30 -1.06 9.93 -27.45
N GLY A 31 -0.43 9.00 -26.73
CA GLY A 31 0.58 8.12 -27.31
C GLY A 31 -0.01 7.07 -28.26
N HIS A 32 0.82 6.47 -29.13
CA HIS A 32 0.39 5.43 -30.08
C HIS A 32 -0.31 4.24 -29.42
N ALA A 33 0.13 3.85 -28.22
CA ALA A 33 -0.47 2.75 -27.46
C ALA A 33 -1.88 3.08 -26.96
N GLU A 34 -2.09 4.30 -26.48
CA GLU A 34 -3.38 4.77 -25.97
C GLU A 34 -4.41 4.90 -27.09
N LEU A 35 -3.99 5.42 -28.25
CA LEU A 35 -4.83 5.50 -29.44
C LEU A 35 -5.24 4.11 -29.93
N LEU A 36 -4.29 3.18 -29.97
CA LEU A 36 -4.57 1.80 -30.37
C LEU A 36 -5.60 1.15 -29.45
N ILE A 37 -5.43 1.30 -28.14
CA ILE A 37 -6.38 0.79 -27.13
C ILE A 37 -7.76 1.40 -27.32
N HIS A 38 -7.83 2.71 -27.57
CA HIS A 38 -9.11 3.39 -27.77
C HIS A 38 -9.87 2.85 -28.98
N PHE A 39 -9.17 2.62 -30.10
CA PHE A 39 -9.79 2.05 -31.30
C PHE A 39 -10.21 0.59 -31.11
N LEU A 40 -9.38 -0.22 -30.43
CA LEU A 40 -9.69 -1.62 -30.19
C LEU A 40 -10.90 -1.78 -29.25
N ASN A 41 -10.95 -1.00 -28.19
CA ASN A 41 -12.09 -1.01 -27.27
C ASN A 41 -13.39 -0.54 -27.95
N ARG A 42 -13.30 0.40 -28.92
CA ARG A 42 -14.45 0.80 -29.76
C ARG A 42 -14.91 -0.30 -30.72
N ALA A 43 -14.02 -1.20 -31.08
CA ALA A 43 -14.31 -2.37 -31.91
C ALA A 43 -14.70 -3.61 -31.08
N ASP A 44 -15.05 -3.43 -29.80
CA ASP A 44 -15.39 -4.49 -28.85
C ASP A 44 -14.26 -5.54 -28.65
N ILE A 45 -13.02 -5.15 -28.90
CA ILE A 45 -11.84 -5.97 -28.60
C ILE A 45 -11.22 -5.45 -27.31
N PRO A 46 -11.28 -6.23 -26.19
CA PRO A 46 -10.66 -5.81 -24.96
C PRO A 46 -9.15 -5.63 -25.12
N ALA A 47 -8.67 -4.43 -24.82
CA ALA A 47 -7.27 -4.08 -24.90
C ALA A 47 -6.85 -3.28 -23.66
N ARG A 48 -5.63 -3.53 -23.18
CA ARG A 48 -5.08 -2.84 -22.02
C ARG A 48 -3.65 -2.39 -22.23
N TYR A 49 -3.29 -1.35 -21.50
CA TYR A 49 -1.98 -0.76 -21.52
C TYR A 49 -1.00 -1.59 -20.68
N VAL A 50 0.21 -1.77 -21.18
CA VAL A 50 1.28 -2.49 -20.49
C VAL A 50 2.60 -1.74 -20.67
N MET A 51 3.37 -1.64 -19.61
CA MET A 51 4.73 -1.12 -19.64
C MET A 51 5.73 -2.26 -19.59
N GLY A 52 6.64 -2.28 -20.56
CA GLY A 52 7.73 -3.24 -20.65
C GLY A 52 9.10 -2.58 -20.52
N LEU A 53 10.03 -3.28 -19.91
CA LEU A 53 11.43 -2.91 -19.82
C LEU A 53 12.25 -3.88 -20.67
N TYR A 54 12.93 -3.38 -21.71
CA TYR A 54 13.88 -4.19 -22.46
C TYR A 54 15.15 -4.42 -21.64
N LEU A 55 15.53 -5.67 -21.49
CA LEU A 55 16.73 -6.08 -20.77
C LEU A 55 17.91 -6.01 -21.75
N GLU A 56 18.63 -4.89 -21.72
CA GLU A 56 19.81 -4.63 -22.56
C GLU A 56 21.00 -4.35 -21.65
N ASP A 57 22.11 -5.08 -21.86
CA ASP A 57 23.32 -4.94 -21.06
C ASP A 57 23.96 -3.55 -21.19
N ALA A 58 24.55 -3.07 -20.10
CA ALA A 58 25.29 -1.79 -20.01
C ALA A 58 24.47 -0.52 -20.33
N ARG A 59 23.17 -0.57 -20.39
CA ARG A 59 22.29 0.61 -20.55
C ARG A 59 22.13 1.36 -19.24
N ARG A 60 22.58 2.62 -19.21
CA ARG A 60 22.52 3.47 -18.00
C ARG A 60 21.24 4.28 -17.84
N ARG A 61 20.52 4.51 -18.95
CA ARG A 61 19.29 5.31 -18.94
C ARG A 61 18.28 4.69 -19.88
N GLN A 62 17.51 3.76 -19.38
CA GLN A 62 16.42 3.14 -20.13
C GLN A 62 15.09 3.54 -19.52
N MET A 63 14.14 3.84 -20.38
CA MET A 63 12.76 4.12 -19.97
C MET A 63 11.89 2.92 -20.28
N LEU A 64 10.76 2.83 -19.59
CA LEU A 64 9.75 1.83 -19.92
C LEU A 64 9.18 2.09 -21.31
N THR A 65 8.94 1.02 -22.05
CA THR A 65 8.35 1.06 -23.37
C THR A 65 6.87 0.70 -23.30
N PRO A 66 5.98 1.56 -23.83
CA PRO A 66 4.55 1.26 -23.85
C PRO A 66 4.25 0.12 -24.83
N MET A 67 3.49 -0.85 -24.39
CA MET A 67 2.99 -2.01 -25.11
C MET A 67 1.48 -2.11 -24.94
N VAL A 68 0.83 -2.93 -25.74
CA VAL A 68 -0.61 -3.18 -25.66
C VAL A 68 -0.85 -4.68 -25.54
N GLU A 69 -1.64 -5.11 -24.58
CA GLU A 69 -2.19 -6.46 -24.53
C GLU A 69 -3.60 -6.44 -25.08
N ILE A 70 -3.89 -7.36 -25.98
CA ILE A 70 -5.23 -7.58 -26.58
C ILE A 70 -5.76 -8.94 -26.16
N TYR A 71 -7.05 -9.04 -25.91
CA TYR A 71 -7.69 -10.31 -25.62
C TYR A 71 -8.19 -10.96 -26.91
N THR A 72 -7.69 -12.15 -27.15
CA THR A 72 -8.15 -13.00 -28.25
C THR A 72 -8.92 -14.15 -27.64
N GLU A 73 -10.21 -14.23 -27.76
CA GLU A 73 -11.14 -15.26 -27.29
C GLU A 73 -10.63 -16.33 -26.28
N GLN A 74 -9.32 -16.55 -26.15
CA GLN A 74 -8.69 -17.55 -25.30
C GLN A 74 -7.60 -16.99 -24.38
N GLU A 75 -6.80 -16.00 -24.86
CA GLU A 75 -5.63 -15.51 -24.12
C GLU A 75 -5.33 -14.03 -24.39
N TRP A 76 -4.55 -13.45 -23.49
CA TRP A 76 -4.01 -12.11 -23.66
C TRP A 76 -2.71 -12.17 -24.47
N LEU A 77 -2.69 -11.49 -25.63
CA LEU A 77 -1.52 -11.39 -26.48
C LEU A 77 -0.89 -10.00 -26.41
N LEU A 78 0.42 -9.96 -26.16
CA LEU A 78 1.18 -8.72 -26.16
C LEU A 78 1.47 -8.30 -27.59
N VAL A 79 1.26 -7.01 -27.88
CA VAL A 79 1.53 -6.42 -29.18
C VAL A 79 2.35 -5.15 -29.02
N ASN A 80 3.38 -5.01 -29.82
CA ASN A 80 4.16 -3.78 -29.87
C ASN A 80 3.46 -2.76 -30.78
N PRO A 81 2.98 -1.61 -30.27
CA PRO A 81 2.24 -0.63 -31.07
C PRO A 81 3.10 0.07 -32.14
N LYS A 82 4.44 -0.01 -32.04
CA LYS A 82 5.36 0.59 -33.02
C LYS A 82 5.73 -0.37 -34.14
N THR A 83 6.05 -1.62 -33.82
CA THR A 83 6.54 -2.60 -34.82
C THR A 83 5.44 -3.54 -35.31
N GLY A 84 4.38 -3.72 -34.52
CA GLY A 84 3.31 -4.69 -34.82
C GLY A 84 3.67 -6.13 -34.46
N ASP A 85 4.82 -6.34 -33.81
CA ASP A 85 5.22 -7.66 -33.36
C ASP A 85 4.29 -8.17 -32.27
N VAL A 86 3.97 -9.47 -32.33
CA VAL A 86 3.07 -10.14 -31.41
C VAL A 86 3.85 -11.13 -30.56
N GLY A 87 3.55 -11.17 -29.26
CA GLY A 87 4.20 -12.02 -28.29
C GLY A 87 5.20 -11.27 -27.40
N VAL A 88 5.67 -11.95 -26.37
CA VAL A 88 6.64 -11.39 -25.42
C VAL A 88 8.06 -11.71 -25.91
N PRO A 89 8.86 -10.69 -26.30
CA PRO A 89 10.25 -10.92 -26.63
C PRO A 89 11.03 -11.52 -25.44
N PRO A 90 12.03 -12.37 -25.66
CA PRO A 90 12.76 -13.05 -24.59
C PRO A 90 13.58 -12.07 -23.71
N ASN A 91 13.84 -10.87 -24.20
CA ASN A 91 14.54 -9.81 -23.48
C ASN A 91 13.60 -8.70 -22.97
N LEU A 92 12.29 -8.93 -22.93
CA LEU A 92 11.32 -7.98 -22.42
C LEU A 92 10.78 -8.43 -21.06
N LEU A 93 10.98 -7.60 -20.04
CA LEU A 93 10.35 -7.75 -18.74
C LEU A 93 9.06 -6.91 -18.73
N LEU A 94 7.92 -7.57 -18.55
CA LEU A 94 6.66 -6.86 -18.32
C LEU A 94 6.70 -6.27 -16.90
N TRP A 95 6.77 -4.95 -16.82
CA TRP A 95 6.92 -4.23 -15.56
C TRP A 95 5.58 -3.97 -14.89
N HIS A 96 4.59 -3.52 -15.67
CA HIS A 96 3.32 -3.06 -15.13
C HIS A 96 2.19 -3.23 -16.17
N ARG A 97 1.00 -3.63 -15.70
CA ARG A 97 -0.23 -3.73 -16.49
C ARG A 97 -1.25 -2.70 -16.00
N GLY A 98 -1.89 -1.99 -16.94
CA GLY A 98 -2.87 -0.94 -16.66
C GLY A 98 -2.29 0.47 -16.79
N GLY A 99 -3.16 1.49 -16.71
CA GLY A 99 -2.83 2.91 -16.89
C GLY A 99 -2.37 3.63 -15.61
N VAL A 100 -2.03 2.90 -14.55
CA VAL A 100 -1.62 3.50 -13.27
C VAL A 100 -0.17 4.01 -13.36
N SER A 101 0.13 5.10 -12.69
CA SER A 101 1.47 5.67 -12.62
C SER A 101 2.47 4.69 -11.98
N VAL A 102 3.63 4.50 -12.62
CA VAL A 102 4.72 3.66 -12.10
C VAL A 102 5.37 4.29 -10.87
N LEU A 103 5.25 5.60 -10.74
CA LEU A 103 5.81 6.38 -9.65
C LEU A 103 4.77 7.37 -9.16
N ASP A 104 4.39 7.24 -7.90
CA ASP A 104 3.58 8.22 -7.22
C ASP A 104 4.50 9.18 -6.46
N VAL A 105 4.48 10.46 -6.85
CA VAL A 105 5.35 11.50 -6.27
C VAL A 105 4.49 12.62 -5.76
N SER A 106 4.52 12.80 -4.47
CA SER A 106 3.88 13.92 -3.79
C SER A 106 4.77 15.16 -3.88
N GLY A 107 4.23 16.27 -4.41
CA GLY A 107 4.91 17.57 -4.47
C GLY A 107 5.91 17.76 -5.63
N GLY A 108 6.07 16.77 -6.52
CA GLY A 108 6.93 16.87 -7.69
C GLY A 108 6.19 17.24 -8.97
N LYS A 109 6.84 17.97 -9.89
CA LYS A 109 6.35 18.19 -11.26
C LYS A 109 7.28 17.45 -12.24
N SER A 110 6.68 16.73 -13.22
CA SER A 110 7.42 16.08 -14.33
C SER A 110 8.49 15.07 -13.89
N SER A 111 8.15 14.15 -13.01
CA SER A 111 9.06 13.05 -12.63
C SER A 111 9.31 12.10 -13.81
N ARG A 112 10.55 11.60 -13.93
CA ARG A 112 10.94 10.59 -14.92
C ARG A 112 11.70 9.48 -14.24
N VAL A 113 11.32 8.23 -14.51
CA VAL A 113 12.02 7.05 -14.02
C VAL A 113 12.97 6.55 -15.09
N HIS A 114 14.23 6.36 -14.73
CA HIS A 114 15.24 5.73 -15.57
C HIS A 114 15.76 4.48 -14.91
N PHE A 115 15.91 3.42 -15.69
CA PHE A 115 16.47 2.15 -15.25
C PHE A 115 17.91 2.02 -15.74
N SER A 116 18.77 1.52 -14.85
CA SER A 116 20.15 1.14 -15.17
C SER A 116 20.30 -0.36 -15.00
N MET A 117 20.87 -1.04 -15.98
CA MET A 117 21.02 -2.49 -15.97
C MET A 117 22.44 -2.92 -16.25
N ILE A 118 22.90 -3.91 -15.51
CA ILE A 118 24.16 -4.60 -15.72
C ILE A 118 23.87 -6.10 -15.75
N ARG A 119 24.25 -6.78 -16.80
CA ARG A 119 24.16 -8.23 -16.90
C ARG A 119 25.21 -8.88 -16.02
N GLN A 120 24.77 -9.70 -15.08
CA GLN A 120 25.67 -10.54 -14.29
C GLN A 120 25.55 -11.99 -14.76
N THR A 121 26.68 -12.61 -15.07
CA THR A 121 26.76 -14.05 -15.31
C THR A 121 26.93 -14.76 -13.97
N VAL A 122 25.93 -15.53 -13.58
CA VAL A 122 25.97 -16.34 -12.37
C VAL A 122 26.40 -17.75 -12.77
N PRO A 123 27.43 -18.35 -12.13
CA PRO A 123 27.83 -19.74 -12.40
C PRO A 123 26.67 -20.71 -12.21
N ALA A 124 26.55 -21.70 -13.09
CA ALA A 124 25.47 -22.70 -13.05
C ALA A 124 25.38 -23.44 -11.70
N ALA A 125 26.50 -23.58 -11.00
CA ALA A 125 26.55 -24.17 -9.65
C ALA A 125 25.83 -23.31 -8.60
N GLN A 126 25.88 -21.98 -8.69
CA GLN A 126 25.13 -21.08 -7.80
C GLN A 126 23.65 -21.08 -8.14
N LEU A 127 23.30 -21.10 -9.43
CA LEU A 127 21.92 -21.27 -9.87
C LEU A 127 21.31 -22.59 -9.37
N ALA A 128 22.07 -23.68 -9.42
CA ALA A 128 21.66 -25.00 -8.91
C ALA A 128 21.46 -24.98 -7.38
N GLN A 129 22.22 -24.19 -6.63
CA GLN A 129 22.02 -24.01 -5.18
C GLN A 129 20.78 -23.17 -4.87
N ILE A 130 20.52 -22.14 -5.64
CA ILE A 130 19.31 -21.30 -5.49
C ILE A 130 18.05 -22.11 -5.88
N THR A 131 18.16 -22.97 -6.89
CA THR A 131 17.02 -23.80 -7.36
C THR A 131 16.83 -25.07 -6.51
N LYS A 132 17.87 -25.55 -5.83
CA LYS A 132 17.82 -26.76 -5.00
C LYS A 132 17.22 -26.58 -3.60
N SER A 133 16.85 -25.39 -3.18
CA SER A 133 16.05 -25.26 -1.97
C SER A 133 14.59 -25.67 -2.26
N ASP A 134 14.40 -26.94 -2.45
CA ASP A 134 13.09 -27.61 -2.58
C ASP A 134 12.38 -27.72 -1.22
N SER A 135 12.55 -26.73 -0.36
CA SER A 135 11.73 -26.63 0.83
C SER A 135 10.32 -26.24 0.40
N ILE A 136 9.32 -26.80 1.03
CA ILE A 136 7.89 -26.44 0.84
C ILE A 136 7.72 -24.91 0.95
N PHE A 137 8.50 -24.26 1.79
CA PHE A 137 8.56 -22.82 1.97
C PHE A 137 9.09 -22.05 0.74
N SER A 138 10.03 -22.61 -0.03
CA SER A 138 10.50 -21.95 -1.26
C SER A 138 9.48 -22.03 -2.40
N ARG A 139 8.58 -22.99 -2.38
CA ARG A 139 7.44 -23.08 -3.32
C ARG A 139 6.33 -22.08 -2.98
N LEU A 140 6.17 -21.72 -1.72
CA LEU A 140 5.25 -20.74 -1.20
C LEU A 140 5.85 -19.32 -1.13
N GLY A 141 7.07 -19.12 -1.64
CA GLY A 141 7.78 -17.85 -1.56
C GLY A 141 7.02 -16.69 -2.24
N VAL A 142 6.80 -15.63 -1.49
CA VAL A 142 6.16 -14.37 -1.95
C VAL A 142 6.85 -13.79 -3.18
N GLN A 143 8.12 -14.12 -3.39
CA GLN A 143 8.95 -13.67 -4.52
C GLN A 143 8.49 -14.22 -5.89
N ARG A 144 7.60 -15.22 -5.92
CA ARG A 144 7.00 -15.76 -7.16
C ARG A 144 5.74 -15.02 -7.61
N LEU A 145 5.19 -14.17 -6.75
CA LEU A 145 4.02 -13.40 -7.07
C LEU A 145 4.34 -12.26 -8.06
N PRO A 146 3.37 -11.79 -8.84
CA PRO A 146 3.51 -10.56 -9.63
C PRO A 146 3.97 -9.39 -8.74
N ILE A 147 4.76 -8.49 -9.30
CA ILE A 147 5.39 -7.36 -8.56
C ILE A 147 4.32 -6.51 -7.85
N GLU A 148 3.15 -6.37 -8.45
CA GLU A 148 2.01 -5.64 -7.88
C GLU A 148 1.53 -6.27 -6.57
N GLU A 149 1.42 -7.59 -6.54
CA GLU A 149 1.00 -8.32 -5.34
C GLU A 149 2.09 -8.38 -4.27
N GLN A 150 3.37 -8.39 -4.67
CA GLN A 150 4.49 -8.40 -3.73
C GLN A 150 4.48 -7.17 -2.80
N SER A 151 4.05 -6.01 -3.29
CA SER A 151 3.98 -4.78 -2.50
C SER A 151 2.94 -4.89 -1.38
N MET A 152 1.78 -5.49 -1.66
CA MET A 152 0.74 -5.75 -0.67
C MET A 152 1.18 -6.79 0.35
N PHE A 153 1.79 -7.90 -0.11
CA PHE A 153 2.33 -8.93 0.79
C PHE A 153 3.43 -8.40 1.69
N LYS A 154 4.27 -7.48 1.20
CA LYS A 154 5.29 -6.81 2.01
C LYS A 154 4.69 -6.10 3.23
N LEU A 155 3.59 -5.38 3.05
CA LEU A 155 2.88 -4.73 4.16
C LEU A 155 2.24 -5.75 5.09
N LEU A 156 1.64 -6.83 4.57
CA LEU A 156 1.04 -7.89 5.36
C LEU A 156 2.08 -8.63 6.22
N LEU A 157 3.26 -8.91 5.68
CA LEU A 157 4.34 -9.59 6.41
C LEU A 157 4.95 -8.74 7.52
N LEU A 158 4.77 -7.41 7.49
CA LEU A 158 5.19 -6.50 8.57
C LEU A 158 4.20 -6.47 9.74
N LEU A 159 2.94 -6.89 9.55
CA LEU A 159 1.93 -6.87 10.62
C LEU A 159 2.32 -7.67 11.87
N PRO A 160 2.89 -8.90 11.76
CA PRO A 160 3.35 -9.64 12.93
C PRO A 160 4.42 -8.90 13.76
N LEU A 161 5.31 -8.15 13.09
CA LEU A 161 6.29 -7.30 13.77
C LEU A 161 5.59 -6.20 14.57
N GLY A 162 4.62 -5.51 13.96
CA GLY A 162 3.80 -4.52 14.67
C GLY A 162 3.08 -5.12 15.87
N ALA A 163 2.48 -6.30 15.70
CA ALA A 163 1.81 -7.02 16.79
C ALA A 163 2.78 -7.38 17.95
N ALA A 164 3.99 -7.84 17.63
CA ALA A 164 5.02 -8.13 18.63
C ALA A 164 5.39 -6.89 19.44
N VAL A 165 5.52 -5.72 18.77
CA VAL A 165 5.77 -4.44 19.42
C VAL A 165 4.64 -4.07 20.37
N VAL A 166 3.39 -4.20 19.94
CA VAL A 166 2.22 -3.91 20.78
C VAL A 166 2.18 -4.81 22.01
N VAL A 167 2.43 -6.12 21.84
CA VAL A 167 2.46 -7.07 22.95
C VAL A 167 3.59 -6.72 23.93
N PHE A 168 4.77 -6.42 23.42
CA PHE A 168 5.91 -5.98 24.25
C PHE A 168 5.57 -4.73 25.07
N MET A 169 5.04 -3.69 24.42
CA MET A 169 4.67 -2.44 25.09
C MET A 169 3.57 -2.62 26.13
N ARG A 170 2.64 -3.53 25.89
CA ARG A 170 1.51 -3.77 26.79
C ARG A 170 1.85 -4.71 27.94
N VAL A 171 2.57 -5.79 27.65
CA VAL A 171 2.87 -6.84 28.64
C VAL A 171 4.09 -6.50 29.48
N ILE A 172 5.19 -6.05 28.85
CA ILE A 172 6.47 -5.79 29.54
C ILE A 172 6.51 -4.37 30.09
N ILE A 173 6.17 -3.36 29.27
CA ILE A 173 6.22 -1.96 29.70
C ILE A 173 4.97 -1.59 30.52
N GLY A 174 3.79 -2.11 30.13
CA GLY A 174 2.54 -1.87 30.85
C GLY A 174 1.75 -0.66 30.30
N LEU A 175 1.97 -0.27 29.06
CA LEU A 175 1.19 0.80 28.43
C LEU A 175 -0.24 0.34 28.16
N LYS A 176 -1.20 1.20 28.52
CA LYS A 176 -2.61 0.97 28.22
C LYS A 176 -2.86 1.29 26.73
N THR A 177 -3.42 0.35 26.00
CA THR A 177 -3.82 0.54 24.61
C THR A 177 -5.25 0.06 24.39
N SER A 178 -5.95 0.63 23.42
CA SER A 178 -7.28 0.18 23.04
C SER A 178 -7.19 -1.07 22.17
N GLY A 179 -7.04 -2.22 22.83
CA GLY A 179 -6.81 -3.50 22.17
C GLY A 179 -5.38 -3.67 21.65
N THR A 180 -5.12 -4.81 21.01
CA THR A 180 -3.80 -5.15 20.45
C THR A 180 -3.67 -4.77 18.98
N PHE A 181 -4.76 -4.85 18.22
CA PHE A 181 -4.74 -4.69 16.78
C PHE A 181 -4.82 -3.22 16.34
N MET A 182 -5.49 -2.36 17.12
CA MET A 182 -5.67 -0.96 16.78
C MET A 182 -4.34 -0.19 16.59
N PRO A 183 -3.35 -0.27 17.50
CA PRO A 183 -2.06 0.40 17.28
C PRO A 183 -1.34 -0.09 16.03
N VAL A 184 -1.46 -1.38 15.68
CA VAL A 184 -0.85 -1.96 14.46
C VAL A 184 -1.47 -1.36 13.21
N LEU A 185 -2.81 -1.24 13.19
CA LEU A 185 -3.52 -0.64 12.05
C LEU A 185 -3.20 0.84 11.89
N ILE A 186 -3.08 1.59 12.98
CA ILE A 186 -2.66 3.00 12.94
C ILE A 186 -1.23 3.12 12.39
N ALA A 187 -0.31 2.25 12.83
CA ALA A 187 1.05 2.20 12.30
C ALA A 187 1.08 1.90 10.79
N LEU A 188 0.22 0.96 10.35
CA LEU A 188 0.07 0.63 8.93
C LEU A 188 -0.51 1.80 8.12
N ALA A 189 -1.45 2.57 8.69
CA ALA A 189 -1.94 3.79 8.07
C ALA A 189 -0.81 4.84 7.91
N PHE A 190 0.05 5.00 8.90
CA PHE A 190 1.20 5.90 8.81
C PHE A 190 2.24 5.44 7.78
N LEU A 191 2.41 4.14 7.56
CA LEU A 191 3.26 3.64 6.47
C LEU A 191 2.76 4.02 5.08
N GLN A 192 1.45 4.26 4.93
CA GLN A 192 0.86 4.67 3.66
C GLN A 192 0.80 6.19 3.48
N THR A 193 0.78 6.97 4.57
CA THR A 193 0.57 8.42 4.52
C THR A 193 1.79 9.26 4.87
N SER A 194 2.79 8.75 5.49
CA SER A 194 3.88 9.38 6.23
C SER A 194 3.55 9.63 7.71
N LEU A 195 4.59 9.72 8.55
CA LEU A 195 4.39 9.83 10.00
C LEU A 195 3.79 11.18 10.42
N VAL A 196 4.41 12.27 9.95
CA VAL A 196 4.04 13.62 10.45
C VAL A 196 2.65 14.01 9.96
N GLU A 197 2.41 13.85 8.68
CA GLU A 197 1.12 14.17 8.05
C GLU A 197 0.02 13.23 8.56
N GLY A 198 0.31 11.93 8.65
CA GLY A 198 -0.60 10.93 9.17
C GLY A 198 -0.95 11.17 10.63
N LEU A 199 0.03 11.54 11.47
CA LEU A 199 -0.18 11.83 12.90
C LEU A 199 -1.07 13.07 13.10
N ILE A 200 -0.77 14.17 12.39
CA ILE A 200 -1.54 15.42 12.49
C ILE A 200 -2.98 15.19 12.03
N SER A 201 -3.16 14.58 10.86
CA SER A 201 -4.49 14.32 10.30
C SER A 201 -5.27 13.33 11.18
N PHE A 202 -4.62 12.29 11.70
CA PHE A 202 -5.23 11.33 12.61
C PHE A 202 -5.74 11.99 13.89
N VAL A 203 -4.89 12.74 14.59
CA VAL A 203 -5.28 13.42 15.84
C VAL A 203 -6.40 14.43 15.60
N LEU A 204 -6.30 15.21 14.51
CA LEU A 204 -7.32 16.21 14.16
C LEU A 204 -8.67 15.55 13.87
N VAL A 205 -8.68 14.52 13.04
CA VAL A 205 -9.93 13.83 12.66
C VAL A 205 -10.53 13.06 13.84
N VAL A 206 -9.72 12.40 14.65
CA VAL A 206 -10.20 11.70 15.86
C VAL A 206 -10.76 12.70 16.88
N ALA A 207 -10.08 13.80 17.13
CA ALA A 207 -10.55 14.85 18.04
C ALA A 207 -11.88 15.45 17.54
N ALA A 208 -11.99 15.78 16.26
CA ALA A 208 -13.20 16.29 15.66
C ALA A 208 -14.35 15.25 15.70
N GLY A 209 -14.06 13.97 15.45
CA GLY A 209 -15.03 12.88 15.57
C GLY A 209 -15.55 12.71 16.99
N LEU A 210 -14.68 12.78 18.00
CA LEU A 210 -15.08 12.75 19.42
C LEU A 210 -15.88 13.99 19.84
N ALA A 211 -15.56 15.17 19.32
CA ALA A 211 -16.35 16.37 19.53
C ALA A 211 -17.76 16.23 18.92
N LEU A 212 -17.83 15.71 17.70
CA LEU A 212 -19.09 15.45 17.01
C LEU A 212 -19.95 14.41 17.74
N ARG A 213 -19.32 13.40 18.31
CA ARG A 213 -19.97 12.43 19.22
C ARG A 213 -20.63 13.15 20.40
N GLY A 214 -19.93 14.11 21.03
CA GLY A 214 -20.49 14.91 22.13
C GLY A 214 -21.76 15.67 21.74
N TYR A 215 -21.84 16.16 20.50
CA TYR A 215 -23.03 16.76 19.93
C TYR A 215 -24.16 15.72 19.72
N LEU A 216 -23.84 14.58 19.10
CA LEU A 216 -24.82 13.49 18.84
C LEU A 216 -25.38 12.90 20.12
N SER A 217 -24.63 12.87 21.22
CA SER A 217 -25.10 12.35 22.52
C SER A 217 -26.24 13.17 23.11
N ARG A 218 -26.37 14.46 22.72
CA ARG A 218 -27.49 15.33 23.13
C ARG A 218 -28.80 15.02 22.42
N LEU A 219 -28.77 14.25 21.33
CA LEU A 219 -29.94 13.93 20.52
C LEU A 219 -30.72 12.72 21.04
N ASN A 220 -30.36 12.14 22.20
CA ASN A 220 -31.01 10.97 22.79
C ASN A 220 -31.24 9.79 21.84
N LEU A 221 -30.29 9.58 20.92
CA LEU A 221 -30.33 8.48 19.96
C LEU A 221 -29.94 7.16 20.62
N LEU A 222 -30.52 6.06 20.14
CA LEU A 222 -30.06 4.72 20.48
C LEU A 222 -28.55 4.58 20.12
N LEU A 223 -27.81 3.85 20.95
CA LEU A 223 -26.36 3.68 20.81
C LEU A 223 -25.95 3.27 19.39
N VAL A 224 -26.63 2.26 18.82
CA VAL A 224 -26.35 1.76 17.46
C VAL A 224 -26.55 2.84 16.39
N ALA A 225 -27.68 3.58 16.48
CA ALA A 225 -27.99 4.65 15.53
C ALA A 225 -26.97 5.81 15.65
N ARG A 226 -26.54 6.14 16.84
CA ARG A 226 -25.54 7.18 17.11
C ARG A 226 -24.16 6.80 16.53
N ILE A 227 -23.72 5.54 16.73
CA ILE A 227 -22.47 5.04 16.16
C ILE A 227 -22.54 5.08 14.63
N ALA A 228 -23.62 4.59 14.03
CA ALA A 228 -23.80 4.62 12.58
C ALA A 228 -23.78 6.04 12.02
N ALA A 229 -24.48 6.99 12.65
CA ALA A 229 -24.46 8.40 12.27
C ALA A 229 -23.05 9.00 12.39
N LEU A 230 -22.32 8.66 13.46
CA LEU A 230 -20.96 9.11 13.66
C LEU A 230 -20.04 8.65 12.53
N ILE A 231 -20.10 7.38 12.11
CA ILE A 231 -19.29 6.85 11.00
C ILE A 231 -19.57 7.63 9.71
N VAL A 232 -20.84 7.85 9.36
CA VAL A 232 -21.21 8.63 8.17
C VAL A 232 -20.65 10.03 8.23
N LEU A 233 -20.80 10.73 9.36
CA LEU A 233 -20.30 12.08 9.53
C LEU A 233 -18.77 12.16 9.46
N VAL A 234 -18.07 11.18 10.03
CA VAL A 234 -16.60 11.07 9.95
C VAL A 234 -16.15 10.90 8.51
N ILE A 235 -16.83 10.07 7.73
CA ILE A 235 -16.51 9.88 6.30
C ILE A 235 -16.70 11.20 5.54
N PHE A 236 -17.80 11.92 5.75
CA PHE A 236 -18.00 13.23 5.15
C PHE A 236 -16.93 14.24 5.57
N MET A 237 -16.57 14.25 6.85
CA MET A 237 -15.55 15.15 7.38
C MET A 237 -14.17 14.86 6.76
N ILE A 238 -13.76 13.60 6.68
CA ILE A 238 -12.50 13.21 6.04
C ILE A 238 -12.50 13.60 4.56
N SER A 239 -13.62 13.37 3.86
CA SER A 239 -13.78 13.76 2.46
C SER A 239 -13.66 15.27 2.27
N ALA A 240 -14.29 16.04 3.15
CA ALA A 240 -14.20 17.51 3.14
C ALA A 240 -12.77 17.99 3.38
N PHE A 241 -12.07 17.45 4.38
CA PHE A 241 -10.66 17.77 4.63
C PHE A 241 -9.76 17.45 3.44
N SER A 242 -10.02 16.32 2.75
CA SER A 242 -9.27 15.94 1.55
C SER A 242 -9.45 16.97 0.43
N ILE A 243 -10.70 17.39 0.18
CA ILE A 243 -11.01 18.37 -0.86
C ILE A 243 -10.39 19.74 -0.53
N ILE A 244 -10.52 20.18 0.71
CA ILE A 244 -9.94 21.44 1.17
C ILE A 244 -8.41 21.40 1.09
N GLY A 245 -7.79 20.32 1.54
CA GLY A 245 -6.34 20.11 1.46
C GLY A 245 -5.83 20.20 0.02
N TYR A 246 -6.54 19.58 -0.92
CA TYR A 246 -6.22 19.65 -2.34
C TYR A 246 -6.31 21.09 -2.89
N GLN A 247 -7.37 21.84 -2.54
CA GLN A 247 -7.54 23.22 -2.97
C GLN A 247 -6.48 24.18 -2.41
N LEU A 248 -5.97 23.88 -1.20
CA LEU A 248 -4.89 24.67 -0.57
C LEU A 248 -3.50 24.33 -1.09
N GLY A 249 -3.39 23.42 -2.06
CA GLY A 249 -2.11 22.99 -2.64
C GLY A 249 -1.30 22.03 -1.76
N TYR A 250 -1.87 21.54 -0.67
CA TYR A 250 -1.30 20.46 0.14
C TYR A 250 -1.57 19.10 -0.55
N SER A 251 -1.01 18.92 -1.74
CA SER A 251 -1.10 17.66 -2.47
C SER A 251 -0.20 16.57 -1.90
N ALA A 252 0.68 16.95 -0.99
CA ALA A 252 1.65 16.07 -0.36
C ALA A 252 1.03 15.39 0.86
N GLY A 253 0.51 14.19 0.72
CA GLY A 253 0.21 13.30 1.84
C GLY A 253 -1.25 13.05 2.16
N MET A 254 -2.20 13.76 1.59
CA MET A 254 -3.61 13.42 1.72
C MET A 254 -4.14 12.59 0.55
N THR A 255 -3.35 11.68 0.03
CA THR A 255 -3.90 10.55 -0.69
C THR A 255 -4.64 9.72 0.35
N ILE A 256 -5.88 10.13 0.65
CA ILE A 256 -6.78 9.38 1.51
C ILE A 256 -7.05 8.09 0.76
N THR A 257 -6.16 7.14 0.96
CA THR A 257 -6.38 5.77 0.52
C THR A 257 -7.53 5.21 1.35
N PHE A 258 -8.36 4.42 0.73
CA PHE A 258 -9.53 3.81 1.34
C PHE A 258 -9.21 3.14 2.70
N PHE A 259 -8.04 2.53 2.81
CA PHE A 259 -7.63 1.78 3.99
C PHE A 259 -7.36 2.66 5.24
N PRO A 260 -6.56 3.74 5.21
CA PRO A 260 -6.42 4.66 6.34
C PRO A 260 -7.74 5.28 6.81
N MET A 261 -8.65 5.57 5.87
CA MET A 261 -9.96 6.13 6.18
C MET A 261 -10.80 5.19 7.04
N ILE A 262 -10.84 3.91 6.71
CA ILE A 262 -11.55 2.89 7.49
C ILE A 262 -10.96 2.78 8.90
N ILE A 263 -9.63 2.80 9.01
CA ILE A 263 -8.95 2.69 10.31
C ILE A 263 -9.31 3.87 11.22
N ILE A 264 -9.31 5.08 10.68
CA ILE A 264 -9.69 6.28 11.45
C ILE A 264 -11.15 6.21 11.89
N ALA A 265 -12.07 5.85 11.00
CA ALA A 265 -13.49 5.71 11.32
C ALA A 265 -13.71 4.65 12.42
N TRP A 266 -13.07 3.49 12.31
CA TRP A 266 -13.12 2.44 13.31
C TRP A 266 -12.49 2.86 14.65
N THR A 267 -11.40 3.63 14.59
CA THR A 267 -10.78 4.20 15.80
C THR A 267 -11.73 5.12 16.55
N ILE A 268 -12.44 6.00 15.83
CA ILE A 268 -13.41 6.94 16.42
C ILE A 268 -14.59 6.17 17.04
N GLU A 269 -15.09 5.15 16.33
CA GLU A 269 -16.11 4.25 16.85
C GLU A 269 -15.67 3.63 18.19
N ARG A 270 -14.50 3.00 18.20
CA ARG A 270 -13.95 2.34 19.39
C ARG A 270 -13.74 3.32 20.54
N MET A 271 -13.20 4.50 20.26
CA MET A 271 -13.01 5.56 21.27
C MET A 271 -14.35 6.11 21.77
N SER A 272 -15.37 6.17 20.91
CA SER A 272 -16.71 6.58 21.27
C SER A 272 -17.37 5.61 22.26
N ILE A 273 -17.21 4.29 22.02
CA ILE A 273 -17.71 3.26 22.95
C ILE A 273 -16.97 3.35 24.28
N LEU A 274 -15.64 3.42 24.26
CA LEU A 274 -14.81 3.53 25.44
C LEU A 274 -15.17 4.77 26.29
N TRP A 275 -15.51 5.87 25.63
CA TRP A 275 -15.97 7.08 26.33
C TRP A 275 -17.24 6.86 27.15
N GLU A 276 -18.16 6.05 26.66
CA GLU A 276 -19.41 5.74 27.36
C GLU A 276 -19.22 4.74 28.48
N GLU A 277 -18.33 3.76 28.27
CA GLU A 277 -18.07 2.71 29.26
C GLU A 277 -17.20 3.21 30.40
N ASP A 278 -16.06 3.85 30.10
CA ASP A 278 -14.99 4.14 31.06
C ASP A 278 -14.73 5.65 31.23
N GLY A 279 -15.37 6.48 30.44
CA GLY A 279 -15.26 7.94 30.51
C GLY A 279 -14.10 8.56 29.73
N PRO A 280 -14.01 9.92 29.73
CA PRO A 280 -13.05 10.64 28.87
C PRO A 280 -11.59 10.44 29.26
N SER A 281 -11.29 10.24 30.54
CA SER A 281 -9.93 10.04 31.03
C SER A 281 -9.31 8.76 30.46
N GLU A 282 -10.09 7.69 30.38
CA GLU A 282 -9.62 6.41 29.84
C GLU A 282 -9.46 6.46 28.32
N VAL A 283 -10.30 7.23 27.64
CA VAL A 283 -10.14 7.49 26.19
C VAL A 283 -8.80 8.17 25.90
N VAL A 284 -8.44 9.20 26.67
CA VAL A 284 -7.15 9.89 26.51
C VAL A 284 -5.99 8.95 26.85
N SER A 285 -6.10 8.18 27.92
CA SER A 285 -5.07 7.23 28.34
C SER A 285 -4.86 6.11 27.32
N GLN A 286 -5.92 5.40 26.91
CA GLN A 286 -5.82 4.30 25.96
C GLN A 286 -5.60 4.78 24.54
N GLY A 287 -6.19 5.90 24.13
CA GLY A 287 -5.99 6.51 22.82
C GLY A 287 -4.56 7.02 22.65
N GLY A 288 -4.07 7.77 23.61
CA GLY A 288 -2.69 8.27 23.66
C GLY A 288 -1.68 7.13 23.69
N GLY A 289 -1.91 6.12 24.55
CA GLY A 289 -1.08 4.92 24.58
C GLY A 289 -1.07 4.16 23.26
N SER A 290 -2.23 4.01 22.61
CA SER A 290 -2.33 3.36 21.30
C SER A 290 -1.57 4.13 20.24
N LEU A 291 -1.66 5.46 20.24
CA LEU A 291 -0.96 6.32 19.31
C LEU A 291 0.57 6.25 19.49
N LEU A 292 1.04 6.30 20.75
CA LEU A 292 2.46 6.18 21.05
C LEU A 292 3.02 4.84 20.61
N VAL A 293 2.31 3.74 20.89
CA VAL A 293 2.71 2.40 20.46
C VAL A 293 2.68 2.29 18.92
N ALA A 294 1.69 2.91 18.27
CA ALA A 294 1.62 2.95 16.80
C ALA A 294 2.81 3.68 16.17
N VAL A 295 3.26 4.79 16.77
CA VAL A 295 4.46 5.52 16.30
C VAL A 295 5.71 4.65 16.45
N ILE A 296 5.88 3.96 17.59
CA ILE A 296 7.02 3.06 17.79
C ILE A 296 6.97 1.89 16.80
N ALA A 297 5.80 1.28 16.61
CA ALA A 297 5.61 0.21 15.65
C ALA A 297 5.92 0.69 14.22
N TYR A 298 5.45 1.88 13.82
CA TYR A 298 5.77 2.51 12.54
C TYR A 298 7.29 2.66 12.34
N LEU A 299 7.99 3.22 13.32
CA LEU A 299 9.44 3.43 13.22
C LEU A 299 10.20 2.11 13.00
N LEU A 300 9.80 1.05 13.70
CA LEU A 300 10.39 -0.27 13.52
C LEU A 300 10.01 -0.90 12.17
N MET A 301 8.74 -0.80 11.77
CA MET A 301 8.27 -1.34 10.50
C MET A 301 8.85 -0.60 9.28
N GLN A 302 9.27 0.66 9.43
CA GLN A 302 9.90 1.44 8.38
C GLN A 302 11.40 1.12 8.22
N MET A 303 12.04 0.54 9.24
CA MET A 303 13.47 0.24 9.19
C MET A 303 13.78 -0.75 8.05
N PRO A 304 14.74 -0.43 7.14
CA PRO A 304 15.08 -1.30 6.01
C PRO A 304 15.46 -2.71 6.42
N LEU A 305 16.07 -2.87 7.59
CA LEU A 305 16.47 -4.15 8.15
C LEU A 305 15.26 -5.08 8.36
N PHE A 306 14.23 -4.60 9.06
CA PHE A 306 13.03 -5.41 9.34
C PHE A 306 12.22 -5.68 8.08
N VAL A 307 12.12 -4.69 7.20
CA VAL A 307 11.48 -4.85 5.89
C VAL A 307 12.19 -5.93 5.07
N HIS A 308 13.52 -5.91 5.05
CA HIS A 308 14.32 -6.90 4.34
C HIS A 308 14.17 -8.30 4.95
N LEU A 309 14.24 -8.41 6.28
CA LEU A 309 14.15 -9.69 6.97
C LEU A 309 12.77 -10.33 6.80
N THR A 310 11.69 -9.58 7.02
CA THR A 310 10.34 -10.14 6.94
C THR A 310 9.94 -10.52 5.51
N PHE A 311 10.44 -9.80 4.51
CA PHE A 311 10.12 -10.07 3.11
C PHE A 311 10.94 -11.24 2.53
N ASN A 312 12.27 -11.27 2.81
CA ASN A 312 13.14 -12.31 2.24
C ASN A 312 13.11 -13.62 3.06
N PHE A 313 12.77 -13.52 4.33
CA PHE A 313 12.71 -14.67 5.26
C PHE A 313 11.36 -14.68 5.99
N PRO A 314 10.25 -14.98 5.28
CA PRO A 314 8.90 -14.99 5.89
C PRO A 314 8.78 -15.95 7.07
N GLU A 315 9.68 -16.97 7.16
CA GLU A 315 9.79 -17.90 8.28
C GLU A 315 10.10 -17.20 9.61
N LEU A 316 10.75 -16.03 9.58
CA LEU A 316 11.01 -15.23 10.79
C LEU A 316 9.72 -14.77 11.49
N ASN A 317 8.60 -14.70 10.77
CA ASN A 317 7.31 -14.44 11.39
C ASN A 317 6.88 -15.56 12.38
N LEU A 318 7.37 -16.78 12.20
CA LEU A 318 7.19 -17.86 13.19
C LEU A 318 8.00 -17.60 14.47
N VAL A 319 9.18 -17.00 14.34
CA VAL A 319 9.97 -16.57 15.51
C VAL A 319 9.27 -15.41 16.24
N LEU A 320 8.67 -14.47 15.50
CA LEU A 320 7.84 -13.43 16.11
C LEU A 320 6.63 -14.02 16.82
N LEU A 321 5.97 -15.02 16.23
CA LEU A 321 4.88 -15.74 16.89
C LEU A 321 5.34 -16.40 18.18
N ALA A 322 6.45 -17.14 18.17
CA ALA A 322 7.02 -17.76 19.36
C ALA A 322 7.36 -16.70 20.43
N SER A 323 7.91 -15.55 20.02
CA SER A 323 8.22 -14.45 20.95
C SER A 323 6.95 -13.84 21.56
N ILE A 324 5.88 -13.69 20.78
CA ILE A 324 4.58 -13.20 21.28
C ILE A 324 4.00 -14.19 22.30
N LEU A 325 4.05 -15.49 22.02
CA LEU A 325 3.58 -16.53 22.93
C LEU A 325 4.40 -16.55 24.22
N ALA A 326 5.72 -16.44 24.13
CA ALA A 326 6.61 -16.36 25.29
C ALA A 326 6.31 -15.09 26.15
N MET A 327 6.13 -13.94 25.52
CA MET A 327 5.72 -12.71 26.23
C MET A 327 4.34 -12.86 26.86
N GLY A 328 3.42 -13.61 26.24
CA GLY A 328 2.08 -13.87 26.78
C GLY A 328 2.10 -14.71 28.07
N GLN A 329 3.16 -15.46 28.32
CA GLN A 329 3.35 -16.23 29.58
C GLN A 329 4.05 -15.44 30.67
N TYR A 330 4.42 -14.17 30.40
CA TYR A 330 5.10 -13.35 31.37
C TYR A 330 4.17 -12.97 32.54
N THR A 331 4.54 -13.39 33.73
CA THR A 331 3.81 -13.14 34.99
C THR A 331 4.53 -12.16 35.94
N GLY A 332 5.62 -11.54 35.45
CA GLY A 332 6.41 -10.59 36.24
C GLY A 332 5.76 -9.19 36.35
N TYR A 333 6.36 -8.32 37.16
CA TYR A 333 5.94 -6.93 37.27
C TYR A 333 6.21 -6.15 35.99
N LYS A 334 5.26 -5.29 35.61
CA LYS A 334 5.42 -4.39 34.49
C LYS A 334 6.43 -3.29 34.83
N LEU A 335 7.21 -2.85 33.85
CA LEU A 335 8.19 -1.77 34.05
C LEU A 335 7.58 -0.48 34.59
N SER A 336 6.36 -0.16 34.18
CA SER A 336 5.60 1.00 34.68
C SER A 336 5.23 0.84 36.16
N GLU A 337 5.00 -0.38 36.64
CA GLU A 337 4.71 -0.67 38.06
C GLU A 337 5.98 -0.58 38.88
N LEU A 338 7.10 -1.11 38.41
CA LEU A 338 8.40 -1.00 39.12
C LEU A 338 8.80 0.47 39.31
N TRP A 339 8.59 1.30 38.28
CA TRP A 339 8.87 2.74 38.41
C TRP A 339 7.93 3.45 39.39
N ARG A 340 6.68 3.04 39.45
CA ARG A 340 5.67 3.58 40.39
C ARG A 340 5.96 3.19 41.84
N PHE A 341 6.48 1.99 42.09
CA PHE A 341 6.78 1.50 43.43
C PHE A 341 8.17 1.88 43.93
N ARG A 342 9.03 2.47 43.09
CA ARG A 342 10.37 2.90 43.51
C ARG A 342 10.37 3.88 44.69
N ALA A 343 9.34 4.71 44.79
CA ALA A 343 9.20 5.63 45.94
C ALA A 343 8.85 4.94 47.25
N MET A 344 8.53 3.63 47.26
CA MET A 344 8.27 2.86 48.48
C MET A 344 9.49 2.09 49.00
N ASP A 345 10.54 1.94 48.17
CA ASP A 345 11.82 1.34 48.58
C ASP A 345 12.70 2.34 49.34
N ASP A 346 12.36 3.64 49.29
CA ASP A 346 13.07 4.71 50.03
C ASP A 346 12.42 5.04 51.39
N LEU A 347 11.39 4.25 51.83
CA LEU A 347 10.74 4.34 53.15
C LEU A 347 11.15 3.19 54.03
#